data_f8f258efbda65a6484c2c1b4f02fc76a
#
_entry.id   f8f258efbda65a6484c2c1b4f02fc76a
#
_cell.length_a   1.000
_cell.length_b   1.000
_cell.length_c   1.000
_cell.angle_alpha   90.00
_cell.angle_beta   90.00
_cell.angle_gamma   90.00
#
_symmetry.space_group_name_H-M   'P 1'
#
loop_
_entity.id
_entity.type
_entity.pdbx_description
1 polymer ?
#
loop_
_entity_poly.entity_id
_entity_poly.type
_entity_poly.pdbx_seq_one_letter_code
_entity_poly.pdbx_strand_id
1 'polypeptide(L)'
;ELVWSTSRPLTVVFATMTTPEVLTAKYTALGHKDIQILDHTVKGDEVTVRSRRSVPMDVPGFAKRFLSPMNTVEQRDHWQPAAADGTRTGTWVVDARGVPVSAGGTLRLAPGPKGTTVVEVSGDVTCSLPLVGGKLASFVGGDVQRTLAAEEAFNDQHLTAKKPGRRSS
;
A
#
# COMPACT_ATOMS: atom_id res chain seq x y z
N GLU A 1 -2.28 -12.43 4.34
CA GLU A 1 -1.14 -11.87 5.08
C GLU A 1 0.12 -11.92 4.25
N LEU A 2 0.86 -10.82 4.19
CA LEU A 2 2.16 -10.73 3.55
C LEU A 2 3.19 -10.30 4.58
N VAL A 3 4.30 -11.04 4.66
CA VAL A 3 5.42 -10.72 5.54
C VAL A 3 6.70 -10.77 4.74
N TRP A 4 7.50 -9.72 4.82
CA TRP A 4 8.82 -9.70 4.18
C TRP A 4 9.81 -8.87 5.00
N SER A 5 11.09 -9.02 4.67
CA SER A 5 12.15 -8.25 5.30
C SER A 5 12.85 -7.39 4.25
N THR A 6 13.25 -6.21 4.66
CA THR A 6 14.07 -5.31 3.85
C THR A 6 15.35 -4.95 4.60
N SER A 7 16.42 -4.74 3.87
CA SER A 7 17.72 -4.35 4.44
C SER A 7 17.77 -2.89 4.90
N ARG A 8 16.66 -2.16 4.79
CA ARG A 8 16.62 -0.73 5.12
C ARG A 8 16.14 -0.49 6.54
N PRO A 9 16.62 0.60 7.20
CA PRO A 9 16.13 0.99 8.53
C PRO A 9 14.63 1.30 8.51
N LEU A 10 13.97 1.05 9.63
CA LEU A 10 12.52 1.24 9.76
C LEU A 10 12.08 2.66 9.43
N THR A 11 12.81 3.68 9.86
CA THR A 11 12.49 5.08 9.58
C THR A 11 12.49 5.39 8.09
N VAL A 12 13.39 4.78 7.34
CA VAL A 12 13.46 4.93 5.89
C VAL A 12 12.30 4.22 5.21
N VAL A 13 11.99 3.00 5.62
CA VAL A 13 10.83 2.24 5.11
C VAL A 13 9.53 3.00 5.38
N PHE A 14 9.35 3.48 6.59
CA PHE A 14 8.18 4.27 6.97
C PHE A 14 8.04 5.53 6.09
N ALA A 15 9.13 6.23 5.82
CA ALA A 15 9.12 7.40 4.96
C ALA A 15 8.67 7.06 3.53
N THR A 16 9.07 5.92 2.97
CA THR A 16 8.61 5.50 1.63
C THR A 16 7.12 5.18 1.59
N MET A 17 6.53 4.80 2.70
CA MET A 17 5.11 4.44 2.79
C MET A 17 4.21 5.63 3.12
N THR A 18 4.77 6.77 3.52
CA THR A 18 3.99 7.92 4.00
C THR A 18 4.30 9.23 3.28
N THR A 19 5.40 9.33 2.54
CA THR A 19 5.79 10.57 1.85
C THR A 19 5.00 10.72 0.55
N PRO A 20 4.24 11.83 0.38
CA PRO A 20 3.39 12.02 -0.81
C PRO A 20 4.14 11.91 -2.14
N GLU A 21 5.33 12.47 -2.26
CA GLU A 21 6.13 12.43 -3.48
C GLU A 21 6.55 11.01 -3.85
N VAL A 22 6.91 10.20 -2.85
CA VAL A 22 7.29 8.80 -3.05
C VAL A 22 6.08 7.97 -3.45
N LEU A 23 4.94 8.18 -2.80
CA LEU A 23 3.70 7.49 -3.12
C LEU A 23 3.26 7.80 -4.55
N THR A 24 3.31 9.06 -4.96
CA THR A 24 2.96 9.48 -6.31
C THR A 24 3.88 8.83 -7.35
N ALA A 25 5.18 8.83 -7.10
CA ALA A 25 6.16 8.19 -7.99
C ALA A 25 5.92 6.68 -8.09
N LYS A 26 5.64 6.03 -6.97
CA LYS A 26 5.34 4.59 -6.90
C LYS A 26 4.10 4.24 -7.71
N TYR A 27 3.01 4.92 -7.48
CA TYR A 27 1.75 4.63 -8.20
C TYR A 27 1.88 4.94 -9.69
N THR A 28 2.58 6.00 -10.06
CA THR A 28 2.87 6.31 -11.47
C THR A 28 3.66 5.18 -12.13
N ALA A 29 4.70 4.66 -11.45
CA ALA A 29 5.51 3.57 -11.96
C ALA A 29 4.71 2.28 -12.13
N LEU A 30 3.67 2.06 -11.32
CA LEU A 30 2.78 0.91 -11.41
C LEU A 30 1.65 1.08 -12.44
N GLY A 31 1.62 2.17 -13.18
CA GLY A 31 0.63 2.45 -14.21
C GLY A 31 -0.67 3.05 -13.70
N HIS A 32 -0.73 3.47 -12.43
CA HIS A 32 -1.88 4.17 -11.89
C HIS A 32 -1.97 5.56 -12.49
N LYS A 33 -3.19 6.09 -12.61
CA LYS A 33 -3.46 7.41 -13.19
C LYS A 33 -4.30 8.25 -12.26
N ASP A 34 -4.36 9.56 -12.55
CA ASP A 34 -5.16 10.54 -11.80
C ASP A 34 -4.88 10.47 -10.30
N ILE A 35 -3.60 10.37 -9.95
CA ILE A 35 -3.13 10.20 -8.58
C ILE A 35 -3.28 11.51 -7.83
N GLN A 36 -4.01 11.48 -6.71
CA GLN A 36 -4.20 12.63 -5.82
C GLN A 36 -3.94 12.19 -4.39
N ILE A 37 -3.05 12.91 -3.71
CA ILE A 37 -2.89 12.78 -2.26
C ILE A 37 -3.86 13.77 -1.64
N LEU A 38 -4.97 13.24 -1.12
CA LEU A 38 -6.08 14.05 -0.59
C LEU A 38 -5.79 14.59 0.80
N ASP A 39 -5.00 13.86 1.57
CA ASP A 39 -4.63 14.24 2.92
C ASP A 39 -3.31 13.59 3.31
N HIS A 40 -2.46 14.38 3.97
CA HIS A 40 -1.24 13.92 4.62
C HIS A 40 -1.12 14.72 5.92
N THR A 41 -1.67 14.16 6.99
CA THR A 41 -1.74 14.82 8.29
C THR A 41 -0.80 14.15 9.27
N VAL A 42 0.01 14.96 9.94
CA VAL A 42 0.91 14.50 11.01
C VAL A 42 0.50 15.23 12.29
N LYS A 43 0.07 14.46 13.29
CA LYS A 43 -0.26 14.97 14.62
C LYS A 43 0.67 14.31 15.64
N GLY A 44 1.66 15.07 16.13
CA GLY A 44 2.71 14.47 16.93
C GLY A 44 3.45 13.43 16.10
N ASP A 45 3.38 12.16 16.50
CA ASP A 45 3.97 11.04 15.79
C ASP A 45 2.94 10.18 15.04
N GLU A 46 1.68 10.59 15.04
CA GLU A 46 0.58 9.93 14.36
C GLU A 46 0.47 10.46 12.92
N VAL A 47 0.38 9.57 11.93
CA VAL A 47 0.36 9.93 10.51
C VAL A 47 -0.87 9.34 9.83
N THR A 48 -1.61 10.17 9.09
CA THR A 48 -2.70 9.74 8.24
C THR A 48 -2.40 10.15 6.80
N VAL A 49 -2.52 9.20 5.88
CA VAL A 49 -2.41 9.45 4.45
C VAL A 49 -3.68 8.98 3.76
N ARG A 50 -4.29 9.85 2.97
CA ARG A 50 -5.44 9.51 2.16
C ARG A 50 -5.17 9.86 0.71
N SER A 51 -5.43 8.92 -0.18
CA SER A 51 -5.18 9.07 -1.61
C SER A 51 -6.34 8.58 -2.45
N ARG A 52 -6.43 9.10 -3.66
CA ARG A 52 -7.35 8.63 -4.71
C ARG A 52 -6.56 8.43 -5.98
N ARG A 53 -6.83 7.34 -6.69
CA ARG A 53 -6.17 7.05 -7.95
C ARG A 53 -6.98 6.08 -8.80
N SER A 54 -6.74 6.09 -10.10
CA SER A 54 -7.27 5.08 -11.01
C SER A 54 -6.27 3.95 -11.16
N VAL A 55 -6.70 2.74 -10.86
CA VAL A 55 -5.86 1.54 -10.80
C VAL A 55 -6.16 0.66 -12.01
N PRO A 56 -5.15 0.27 -12.83
CA PRO A 56 -5.35 -0.67 -13.90
C PRO A 56 -5.62 -2.07 -13.36
N MET A 57 -6.52 -2.79 -14.02
CA MET A 57 -6.92 -4.13 -13.60
C MET A 57 -7.24 -4.97 -14.82
N ASP A 58 -6.70 -6.18 -14.87
CA ASP A 58 -7.04 -7.17 -15.90
C ASP A 58 -8.28 -7.93 -15.43
N VAL A 59 -9.46 -7.48 -15.90
CA VAL A 59 -10.74 -7.92 -15.38
C VAL A 59 -11.21 -9.17 -16.12
N PRO A 60 -11.40 -10.32 -15.43
CA PRO A 60 -11.96 -11.52 -16.03
C PRO A 60 -13.44 -11.32 -16.41
N GLY A 61 -13.92 -12.15 -17.33
CA GLY A 61 -15.27 -12.01 -17.90
C GLY A 61 -16.38 -11.93 -16.86
N PHE A 62 -16.33 -12.75 -15.80
CA PHE A 62 -17.36 -12.75 -14.77
C PHE A 62 -17.43 -11.44 -13.95
N ALA A 63 -16.32 -10.70 -13.88
CA ALA A 63 -16.23 -9.47 -13.10
C ALA A 63 -16.49 -8.21 -13.92
N LYS A 64 -16.61 -8.30 -15.26
CA LYS A 64 -16.76 -7.11 -16.14
C LYS A 64 -18.02 -6.30 -15.89
N ARG A 65 -19.03 -6.88 -15.26
CA ARG A 65 -20.25 -6.16 -14.85
C ARG A 65 -20.01 -5.22 -13.67
N PHE A 66 -18.98 -5.46 -12.88
CA PHE A 66 -18.72 -4.79 -11.63
C PHE A 66 -17.43 -3.97 -11.65
N LEU A 67 -16.46 -4.39 -12.43
CA LEU A 67 -15.13 -3.79 -12.52
C LEU A 67 -14.82 -3.37 -13.93
N SER A 68 -14.11 -2.28 -14.07
CA SER A 68 -13.61 -1.73 -15.34
C SER A 68 -12.10 -2.00 -15.49
N PRO A 69 -11.53 -1.84 -16.70
CA PRO A 69 -10.08 -1.90 -16.87
C PRO A 69 -9.30 -0.89 -16.04
N MET A 70 -9.94 0.26 -15.74
CA MET A 70 -9.42 1.26 -14.80
C MET A 70 -10.48 1.50 -13.74
N ASN A 71 -10.12 1.36 -12.48
CA ASN A 71 -11.05 1.56 -11.35
C ASN A 71 -10.51 2.65 -10.43
N THR A 72 -11.39 3.58 -10.06
CA THR A 72 -11.03 4.61 -9.08
C THR A 72 -11.11 4.03 -7.68
N VAL A 73 -10.00 4.10 -6.95
CA VAL A 73 -9.93 3.66 -5.56
C VAL A 73 -9.56 4.82 -4.65
N GLU A 74 -10.08 4.79 -3.44
CA GLU A 74 -9.63 5.64 -2.34
C GLU A 74 -8.97 4.76 -1.29
N GLN A 75 -7.80 5.19 -0.84
CA GLN A 75 -7.04 4.49 0.20
C GLN A 75 -6.78 5.43 1.36
N ARG A 76 -6.93 4.90 2.56
CA ARG A 76 -6.60 5.60 3.79
C ARG A 76 -5.68 4.72 4.63
N ASP A 77 -4.51 5.23 4.93
CA ASP A 77 -3.56 4.61 5.85
C ASP A 77 -3.48 5.48 7.10
N HIS A 78 -3.60 4.84 8.26
CA HIS A 78 -3.51 5.51 9.54
C HIS A 78 -2.44 4.83 10.41
N TRP A 79 -1.40 5.58 10.75
CA TRP A 79 -0.27 5.07 11.50
C TRP A 79 -0.28 5.62 12.92
N GLN A 80 -0.16 4.72 13.89
CA GLN A 80 0.00 5.08 15.30
C GLN A 80 1.41 5.60 15.57
N PRO A 81 1.61 6.33 16.68
CA PRO A 81 2.95 6.71 17.11
C PRO A 81 3.88 5.51 17.26
N ALA A 82 5.18 5.73 17.02
CA ALA A 82 6.18 4.69 17.19
C ALA A 82 6.23 4.20 18.63
N ALA A 83 6.35 2.89 18.80
CA ALA A 83 6.62 2.30 20.11
C ALA A 83 8.06 2.60 20.57
N ALA A 84 8.38 2.26 21.80
CA ALA A 84 9.70 2.53 22.39
C ALA A 84 10.84 1.87 21.62
N ASP A 85 10.61 0.71 21.01
CA ASP A 85 11.58 0.01 20.16
C ASP A 85 11.59 0.50 18.69
N GLY A 86 10.76 1.48 18.36
CA GLY A 86 10.60 2.00 17.00
C GLY A 86 9.51 1.33 16.16
N THR A 87 8.90 0.25 16.64
CA THR A 87 7.83 -0.45 15.92
C THR A 87 6.69 0.51 15.57
N ARG A 88 6.26 0.49 14.31
CA ARG A 88 5.10 1.22 13.81
C ARG A 88 3.97 0.26 13.51
N THR A 89 2.79 0.61 13.97
CA THR A 89 1.56 -0.12 13.63
C THR A 89 0.56 0.83 13.01
N GLY A 90 -0.27 0.30 12.14
CA GLY A 90 -1.30 1.09 11.49
C GLY A 90 -2.42 0.24 10.91
N THR A 91 -3.36 0.92 10.30
CA THR A 91 -4.49 0.33 9.57
C THR A 91 -4.52 0.87 8.15
N TRP A 92 -5.08 0.09 7.26
CA TRP A 92 -5.31 0.52 5.87
C TRP A 92 -6.70 0.12 5.43
N VAL A 93 -7.31 0.96 4.61
CA VAL A 93 -8.61 0.71 3.98
C VAL A 93 -8.54 1.16 2.53
N VAL A 94 -9.04 0.34 1.62
CA VAL A 94 -9.17 0.66 0.19
C VAL A 94 -10.59 0.38 -0.24
N ASP A 95 -11.24 1.37 -0.83
CA ASP A 95 -12.57 1.27 -1.39
C ASP A 95 -12.54 1.57 -2.89
N ALA A 96 -13.21 0.73 -3.67
CA ALA A 96 -13.39 0.99 -5.10
C ALA A 96 -14.71 1.75 -5.31
N ARG A 97 -14.63 2.90 -6.01
CA ARG A 97 -15.79 3.75 -6.25
C ARG A 97 -16.82 3.05 -7.12
N GLY A 98 -18.08 3.03 -6.66
CA GLY A 98 -19.19 2.44 -7.39
C GLY A 98 -19.18 0.91 -7.44
N VAL A 99 -18.30 0.27 -6.69
CA VAL A 99 -18.19 -1.18 -6.60
C VAL A 99 -18.36 -1.59 -5.14
N PRO A 100 -19.21 -2.59 -4.83
CA PRO A 100 -19.41 -3.03 -3.45
C PRO A 100 -18.29 -3.93 -2.95
N VAL A 101 -17.05 -3.53 -3.18
CA VAL A 101 -15.83 -4.24 -2.77
C VAL A 101 -15.00 -3.29 -1.92
N SER A 102 -14.56 -3.78 -0.77
CA SER A 102 -13.69 -3.07 0.15
C SER A 102 -12.56 -3.99 0.62
N ALA A 103 -11.40 -3.45 0.83
CA ALA A 103 -10.27 -4.16 1.42
C ALA A 103 -9.74 -3.36 2.60
N GLY A 104 -9.21 -4.04 3.60
CA GLY A 104 -8.64 -3.35 4.75
C GLY A 104 -8.00 -4.31 5.73
N GLY A 105 -7.19 -3.77 6.61
CA GLY A 105 -6.50 -4.55 7.61
C GLY A 105 -5.46 -3.75 8.39
N THR A 106 -4.37 -4.39 8.70
CA THR A 106 -3.32 -3.85 9.56
C THR A 106 -1.97 -3.80 8.85
N LEU A 107 -1.15 -2.87 9.31
CA LEU A 107 0.23 -2.66 8.88
C LEU A 107 1.14 -2.74 10.11
N ARG A 108 2.29 -3.35 9.97
CA ARG A 108 3.30 -3.36 11.02
C ARG A 108 4.70 -3.29 10.44
N LEU A 109 5.49 -2.37 10.94
CA LEU A 109 6.92 -2.26 10.67
C LEU A 109 7.66 -2.52 11.98
N ALA A 110 8.48 -3.55 12.01
CA ALA A 110 9.25 -3.89 13.21
C ALA A 110 10.75 -3.91 12.91
N PRO A 111 11.59 -3.46 13.87
CA PRO A 111 13.03 -3.60 13.73
C PRO A 111 13.41 -5.07 13.63
N GLY A 112 14.21 -5.40 12.63
CA GLY A 112 14.81 -6.71 12.47
C GLY A 112 16.30 -6.71 12.85
N PRO A 113 16.98 -7.84 12.72
CA PRO A 113 18.39 -7.92 13.03
C PRO A 113 19.24 -7.04 12.09
N LYS A 114 20.33 -6.48 12.61
CA LYS A 114 21.33 -5.71 11.86
C LYS A 114 20.79 -4.48 11.10
N GLY A 115 19.82 -3.79 11.69
CA GLY A 115 19.25 -2.58 11.08
C GLY A 115 18.28 -2.86 9.93
N THR A 116 17.80 -4.07 9.80
CA THR A 116 16.75 -4.44 8.84
C THR A 116 15.37 -4.09 9.39
N THR A 117 14.36 -4.20 8.54
CA THR A 117 12.95 -4.00 8.92
C THR A 117 12.13 -5.18 8.47
N VAL A 118 11.28 -5.67 9.36
CA VAL A 118 10.26 -6.67 9.02
C VAL A 118 8.95 -5.92 8.75
N VAL A 119 8.37 -6.15 7.57
CA VAL A 119 7.11 -5.52 7.14
C VAL A 119 6.02 -6.58 7.13
N GLU A 120 4.93 -6.32 7.81
CA GLU A 120 3.76 -7.19 7.85
C GLU A 120 2.54 -6.42 7.37
N VAL A 121 1.86 -6.95 6.36
CA VAL A 121 0.58 -6.43 5.86
C VAL A 121 -0.44 -7.54 5.97
N SER A 122 -1.51 -7.28 6.69
CA SER A 122 -2.60 -8.24 6.89
C SER A 122 -3.92 -7.57 6.56
N GLY A 123 -4.86 -8.33 6.00
CA GLY A 123 -6.18 -7.79 5.71
C GLY A 123 -7.05 -8.76 4.95
N ASP A 124 -8.27 -8.29 4.70
CA ASP A 124 -9.30 -9.04 4.00
C ASP A 124 -9.95 -8.18 2.93
N VAL A 125 -10.42 -8.84 1.87
CA VAL A 125 -11.28 -8.25 0.86
C VAL A 125 -12.70 -8.74 1.08
N THR A 126 -13.64 -7.81 1.16
CA THR A 126 -15.06 -8.11 1.35
C THR A 126 -15.88 -7.60 0.16
N CYS A 127 -16.91 -8.34 -0.19
CA CYS A 127 -17.85 -7.97 -1.21
C CYS A 127 -19.27 -8.28 -0.74
N SER A 128 -20.16 -7.29 -0.79
CA SER A 128 -21.54 -7.42 -0.30
C SER A 128 -22.50 -8.04 -1.31
N LEU A 129 -22.06 -8.37 -2.53
CA LEU A 129 -22.90 -8.96 -3.55
C LEU A 129 -23.23 -10.41 -3.25
N PRO A 130 -24.53 -10.82 -3.29
CA PRO A 130 -24.89 -12.21 -3.17
C PRO A 130 -24.43 -13.01 -4.40
N LEU A 131 -24.23 -14.31 -4.24
CA LEU A 131 -23.87 -15.30 -5.28
C LEU A 131 -22.44 -15.13 -5.84
N VAL A 132 -22.09 -13.93 -6.33
CA VAL A 132 -20.78 -13.66 -6.95
C VAL A 132 -19.79 -13.01 -5.98
N GLY A 133 -20.23 -12.60 -4.80
CA GLY A 133 -19.42 -11.83 -3.85
C GLY A 133 -18.13 -12.54 -3.46
N GLY A 134 -18.19 -13.82 -3.11
CA GLY A 134 -17.01 -14.60 -2.75
C GLY A 134 -15.99 -14.73 -3.88
N LYS A 135 -16.47 -14.95 -5.10
CA LYS A 135 -15.62 -15.07 -6.28
C LYS A 135 -14.97 -13.74 -6.65
N LEU A 136 -15.73 -12.66 -6.56
CA LEU A 136 -15.24 -11.32 -6.83
C LEU A 136 -14.22 -10.89 -5.76
N ALA A 137 -14.48 -11.16 -4.49
CA ALA A 137 -13.55 -10.88 -3.40
C ALA A 137 -12.24 -11.65 -3.56
N SER A 138 -12.28 -12.93 -3.95
CA SER A 138 -11.07 -13.71 -4.24
C SER A 138 -10.27 -13.14 -5.39
N PHE A 139 -10.91 -12.70 -6.45
CA PHE A 139 -10.22 -12.08 -7.57
C PHE A 139 -9.53 -10.79 -7.15
N VAL A 140 -10.24 -9.89 -6.47
CA VAL A 140 -9.68 -8.62 -5.99
C VAL A 140 -8.57 -8.87 -4.96
N GLY A 141 -8.73 -9.85 -4.09
CA GLY A 141 -7.69 -10.24 -3.14
C GLY A 141 -6.40 -10.67 -3.80
N GLY A 142 -6.48 -11.45 -4.87
CA GLY A 142 -5.32 -11.83 -5.68
C GLY A 142 -4.66 -10.62 -6.36
N ASP A 143 -5.45 -9.69 -6.85
CA ASP A 143 -4.96 -8.45 -7.45
C ASP A 143 -4.25 -7.57 -6.42
N VAL A 144 -4.80 -7.42 -5.23
CA VAL A 144 -4.18 -6.69 -4.12
C VAL A 144 -2.84 -7.30 -3.75
N GLN A 145 -2.73 -8.62 -3.66
CA GLN A 145 -1.46 -9.30 -3.37
C GLN A 145 -0.40 -9.01 -4.44
N ARG A 146 -0.77 -9.07 -5.72
CA ARG A 146 0.15 -8.74 -6.81
C ARG A 146 0.60 -7.28 -6.77
N THR A 147 -0.33 -6.37 -6.46
CA THR A 147 -0.03 -4.94 -6.33
C THR A 147 0.92 -4.68 -5.18
N LEU A 148 0.70 -5.29 -4.02
CA LEU A 148 1.61 -5.15 -2.87
C LEU A 148 3.01 -5.66 -3.18
N ALA A 149 3.13 -6.78 -3.89
CA ALA A 149 4.43 -7.30 -4.31
C ALA A 149 5.15 -6.34 -5.27
N ALA A 150 4.41 -5.72 -6.19
CA ALA A 150 4.96 -4.72 -7.11
C ALA A 150 5.35 -3.43 -6.37
N GLU A 151 4.58 -3.01 -5.38
CA GLU A 151 4.91 -1.87 -4.52
C GLU A 151 6.18 -2.11 -3.72
N GLU A 152 6.33 -3.31 -3.17
CA GLU A 152 7.55 -3.70 -2.46
C GLU A 152 8.78 -3.64 -3.37
N ALA A 153 8.67 -4.20 -4.57
CA ALA A 153 9.75 -4.17 -5.55
C ALA A 153 10.14 -2.73 -5.92
N PHE A 154 9.16 -1.84 -6.10
CA PHE A 154 9.42 -0.44 -6.35
C PHE A 154 10.11 0.23 -5.17
N ASN A 155 9.63 0.03 -3.96
CA ASN A 155 10.21 0.62 -2.75
C ASN A 155 11.65 0.18 -2.56
N ASP A 156 11.95 -1.08 -2.80
CA ASP A 156 13.31 -1.61 -2.68
C ASP A 156 14.25 -0.98 -3.72
N GLN A 157 13.82 -0.88 -4.98
CA GLN A 157 14.57 -0.21 -6.04
C GLN A 157 14.78 1.27 -5.74
N HIS A 158 13.74 1.96 -5.28
CA HIS A 158 13.80 3.38 -4.95
C HIS A 158 14.82 3.66 -3.84
N LEU A 159 14.81 2.86 -2.78
CA LEU A 159 15.75 2.97 -1.68
C LEU A 159 17.19 2.66 -2.13
N THR A 160 17.37 1.71 -3.02
CA THR A 160 18.67 1.36 -3.59
C THR A 160 19.21 2.49 -4.47
N ALA A 161 18.37 3.10 -5.30
CA ALA A 161 18.76 4.21 -6.18
C ALA A 161 19.12 5.49 -5.40
N LYS A 162 18.50 5.70 -4.21
CA LYS A 162 18.78 6.85 -3.34
C LYS A 162 19.92 6.65 -2.36
N LYS A 163 20.70 5.58 -2.46
CA LYS A 163 21.94 5.52 -1.72
C LYS A 163 22.77 6.74 -2.10
N PRO A 164 23.23 7.56 -1.12
CA PRO A 164 24.13 8.65 -1.44
C PRO A 164 25.33 8.05 -2.15
N GLY A 165 25.59 8.51 -3.36
CA GLY A 165 26.82 8.19 -4.05
C GLY A 165 27.94 8.48 -3.07
N ARG A 166 28.89 7.56 -2.92
CA ARG A 166 30.12 7.85 -2.19
C ARG A 166 30.64 9.17 -2.73
N ARG A 167 30.63 10.20 -1.89
CA ARG A 167 31.41 11.39 -2.19
C ARG A 167 32.83 10.89 -2.28
N SER A 168 33.36 10.78 -3.48
CA SER A 168 34.78 10.73 -3.67
C SER A 168 35.35 12.03 -3.11
N SER A 169 36.01 11.93 -2.00
CA SER A 169 36.86 12.96 -1.47
C SER A 169 38.03 13.23 -2.42
#